data_3df71ba283da7a3519501442ceea83a4
#
_entry.id   3df71ba283da7a3519501442ceea83a4
#
_cell.length_a   1.000
_cell.length_b   1.000
_cell.length_c   1.000
_cell.angle_alpha   90.00
_cell.angle_beta   90.00
_cell.angle_gamma   90.00
#
_symmetry.space_group_name_H-M   'P 1'
#
loop_
_entity.id
_entity.type
_entity.pdbx_description
1 polymer ?
#
loop_
_entity_poly.entity_id
_entity_poly.type
_entity_poly.pdbx_seq_one_letter_code
_entity_poly.pdbx_strand_id
1 'polypeptide(L)'
;MSQKRRQSSYHRYLAESPGSEPWGLAVTAAGRQASEAGAAYPPAGHPADHAFSWAKGRVLGACQILFITAGRGEFESRATGRRTVRAGTALIILPAVWHRYRPDPATGWVEHWVELRGAVVENLRRAGILTPEQWAQLPEDVKTV
;
A
#
# COMPACT_ATOMS: atom_id res chain seq x y z
N MET A 1 -35.15 1.85 -0.37
CA MET A 1 -34.08 0.81 -0.42
C MET A 1 -32.80 1.44 -0.91
N SER A 2 -31.88 1.72 0.01
CA SER A 2 -30.58 2.33 -0.33
C SER A 2 -29.71 1.26 -0.99
N GLN A 3 -29.46 1.39 -2.29
CA GLN A 3 -28.40 0.62 -2.96
C GLN A 3 -27.06 1.03 -2.35
N LYS A 4 -26.51 0.19 -1.47
CA LYS A 4 -25.10 0.28 -1.09
C LYS A 4 -24.30 0.21 -2.40
N ARG A 5 -23.76 1.36 -2.84
CA ARG A 5 -22.76 1.39 -3.91
C ARG A 5 -21.67 0.38 -3.51
N ARG A 6 -21.61 -0.74 -4.22
CA ARG A 6 -20.45 -1.66 -4.11
C ARG A 6 -19.22 -0.81 -4.39
N GLN A 7 -18.40 -0.64 -3.38
CA GLN A 7 -17.15 0.08 -3.54
C GLN A 7 -16.25 -0.78 -4.42
N SER A 8 -16.14 -0.42 -5.69
CA SER A 8 -15.39 -1.19 -6.67
C SER A 8 -13.89 -1.15 -6.38
N SER A 9 -13.25 -2.32 -6.40
CA SER A 9 -11.80 -2.42 -6.45
C SER A 9 -11.32 -2.12 -7.86
N TYR A 10 -10.20 -1.42 -7.99
CA TYR A 10 -9.52 -1.21 -9.27
C TYR A 10 -8.01 -1.08 -9.04
N HIS A 11 -7.25 -1.44 -10.05
CA HIS A 11 -5.81 -1.21 -10.05
C HIS A 11 -5.32 -0.98 -11.47
N ARG A 12 -4.26 -0.23 -11.59
CA ARG A 12 -3.58 0.03 -12.86
C ARG A 12 -2.08 -0.06 -12.66
N TYR A 13 -1.45 -0.85 -13.50
CA TYR A 13 0.00 -0.95 -13.63
C TYR A 13 0.40 -0.23 -14.92
N LEU A 14 1.37 0.67 -14.82
CA LEU A 14 1.84 1.48 -15.93
C LEU A 14 3.18 0.93 -16.41
N ALA A 15 3.33 0.78 -17.72
CA ALA A 15 4.61 0.43 -18.30
C ALA A 15 5.61 1.57 -18.06
N GLU A 16 6.81 1.23 -17.62
CA GLU A 16 7.90 2.20 -17.56
C GLU A 16 8.29 2.60 -18.99
N SER A 17 8.21 3.90 -19.28
CA SER A 17 8.72 4.43 -20.54
C SER A 17 10.13 4.97 -20.30
N PRO A 18 11.16 4.48 -21.00
CA PRO A 18 12.51 5.03 -20.88
C PRO A 18 12.50 6.55 -21.16
N GLY A 19 13.03 7.34 -20.26
CA GLY A 19 13.08 8.80 -20.39
C GLY A 19 11.80 9.54 -19.97
N SER A 20 10.82 8.87 -19.38
CA SER A 20 9.57 9.49 -18.92
C SER A 20 9.67 10.21 -17.58
N GLU A 21 10.85 10.26 -16.96
CA GLU A 21 11.05 10.81 -15.62
C GLU A 21 11.92 12.09 -15.60
N PRO A 22 11.51 13.20 -16.25
CA PRO A 22 12.30 14.44 -16.19
C PRO A 22 12.43 14.98 -14.77
N TRP A 23 11.51 14.59 -13.87
CA TRP A 23 11.50 14.96 -12.45
C TRP A 23 12.25 13.98 -11.55
N GLY A 24 12.68 12.84 -12.08
CA GLY A 24 13.24 11.76 -11.29
C GLY A 24 12.21 11.01 -10.43
N LEU A 25 10.92 11.10 -10.75
CA LEU A 25 9.84 10.43 -10.07
C LEU A 25 8.77 9.96 -11.07
N ALA A 26 8.42 8.69 -11.03
CA ALA A 26 7.32 8.12 -11.80
C ALA A 26 6.34 7.37 -10.91
N VAL A 27 5.05 7.46 -11.23
CA VAL A 27 4.02 6.56 -10.71
C VAL A 27 3.95 5.34 -11.62
N THR A 28 4.26 4.16 -11.10
CA THR A 28 4.29 2.91 -11.87
C THR A 28 3.07 2.03 -11.64
N ALA A 29 2.36 2.25 -10.54
CA ALA A 29 1.10 1.58 -10.28
C ALA A 29 0.26 2.37 -9.28
N ALA A 30 -1.05 2.21 -9.36
CA ALA A 30 -1.97 2.74 -8.37
C ALA A 30 -3.23 1.88 -8.32
N GLY A 31 -3.91 1.87 -7.18
CA GLY A 31 -5.13 1.12 -7.04
C GLY A 31 -5.89 1.40 -5.76
N ARG A 32 -7.07 0.82 -5.73
CA ARG A 32 -7.96 0.78 -4.58
C ARG A 32 -8.51 -0.64 -4.46
N GLN A 33 -8.42 -1.20 -3.28
CA GLN A 33 -8.95 -2.51 -2.96
C GLN A 33 -9.91 -2.42 -1.79
N ALA A 34 -11.13 -2.89 -1.99
CA ALA A 34 -12.07 -3.13 -0.90
C ALA A 34 -12.12 -4.64 -0.62
N SER A 35 -11.73 -5.02 0.57
CA SER A 35 -11.78 -6.40 1.06
C SER A 35 -12.84 -6.49 2.14
N GLU A 36 -13.90 -7.26 1.88
CA GLU A 36 -14.96 -7.49 2.85
C GLU A 36 -14.50 -8.43 3.98
N ALA A 37 -15.22 -8.43 5.10
CA ALA A 37 -14.98 -9.38 6.17
C ALA A 37 -15.03 -10.82 5.65
N GLY A 38 -14.04 -11.64 6.01
CA GLY A 38 -13.92 -13.03 5.59
C GLY A 38 -13.44 -13.26 4.16
N ALA A 39 -13.21 -12.22 3.37
CA ALA A 39 -12.69 -12.36 2.01
C ALA A 39 -11.25 -12.89 2.00
N ALA A 40 -10.90 -13.68 0.98
CA ALA A 40 -9.52 -14.10 0.75
C ALA A 40 -8.63 -12.89 0.45
N TYR A 41 -7.42 -12.89 1.01
CA TYR A 41 -6.46 -11.81 0.81
C TYR A 41 -5.03 -12.34 0.63
N PRO A 42 -4.23 -11.80 -0.29
CA PRO A 42 -4.60 -10.80 -1.30
C PRO A 42 -5.58 -11.36 -2.32
N PRO A 43 -6.40 -10.49 -2.95
CA PRO A 43 -7.28 -10.93 -4.02
C PRO A 43 -6.48 -11.38 -5.25
N ALA A 44 -7.08 -12.19 -6.09
CA ALA A 44 -6.49 -12.60 -7.35
C ALA A 44 -6.35 -11.43 -8.34
N GLY A 45 -5.45 -11.57 -9.33
CA GLY A 45 -5.33 -10.62 -10.44
C GLY A 45 -4.18 -9.61 -10.32
N HIS A 46 -3.33 -9.73 -9.30
CA HIS A 46 -2.09 -8.96 -9.24
C HIS A 46 -0.98 -9.64 -10.06
N PRO A 47 -0.05 -8.85 -10.67
CA PRO A 47 1.15 -9.38 -11.31
C PRO A 47 1.98 -10.24 -10.34
N ALA A 48 2.78 -11.16 -10.87
CA ALA A 48 3.55 -12.11 -10.08
C ALA A 48 4.54 -11.45 -9.10
N ASP A 49 5.12 -10.31 -9.48
CA ASP A 49 6.03 -9.51 -8.67
C ASP A 49 5.33 -8.73 -7.55
N HIS A 50 4.01 -8.59 -7.63
CA HIS A 50 3.16 -7.99 -6.60
C HIS A 50 2.38 -9.03 -5.79
N ALA A 51 2.35 -10.27 -6.24
CA ALA A 51 1.68 -11.35 -5.54
C ALA A 51 2.44 -11.74 -4.27
N PHE A 52 1.72 -12.04 -3.21
CA PHE A 52 2.30 -12.57 -1.99
C PHE A 52 1.28 -13.43 -1.24
N SER A 53 1.77 -14.21 -0.29
CA SER A 53 0.94 -14.85 0.71
C SER A 53 1.32 -14.34 2.09
N TRP A 54 0.39 -14.42 3.04
CA TRP A 54 0.70 -14.05 4.42
C TRP A 54 1.92 -14.81 4.98
N ALA A 55 2.04 -16.08 4.63
CA ALA A 55 3.14 -16.91 5.11
C ALA A 55 4.52 -16.44 4.60
N LYS A 56 4.59 -16.00 3.35
CA LYS A 56 5.86 -15.62 2.70
C LYS A 56 6.17 -14.14 2.79
N GLY A 57 5.15 -13.30 2.79
CA GLY A 57 5.33 -11.87 2.56
C GLY A 57 5.88 -11.58 1.17
N ARG A 58 6.46 -10.41 0.98
CA ARG A 58 7.11 -10.02 -0.27
C ARG A 58 8.18 -8.95 -0.06
N VAL A 59 8.96 -8.73 -1.11
CA VAL A 59 9.88 -7.61 -1.27
C VAL A 59 9.54 -6.94 -2.58
N LEU A 60 9.31 -5.62 -2.57
CA LEU A 60 9.08 -4.82 -3.77
C LEU A 60 10.35 -4.11 -4.21
N GLY A 61 10.51 -3.92 -5.51
CA GLY A 61 11.58 -3.10 -6.08
C GLY A 61 11.25 -1.61 -6.15
N ALA A 62 10.08 -1.18 -5.66
CA ALA A 62 9.59 0.18 -5.70
C ALA A 62 9.16 0.65 -4.30
N CYS A 63 9.01 1.96 -4.14
CA CYS A 63 8.36 2.54 -2.98
C CYS A 63 6.85 2.46 -3.16
N GLN A 64 6.13 1.98 -2.16
CA GLN A 64 4.68 1.98 -2.16
C GLN A 64 4.15 2.77 -0.96
N ILE A 65 3.20 3.64 -1.21
CA ILE A 65 2.42 4.31 -0.15
C ILE A 65 1.06 3.66 -0.13
N LEU A 66 0.70 3.09 1.01
CA LEU A 66 -0.55 2.37 1.24
C LEU A 66 -1.36 3.15 2.28
N PHE A 67 -2.58 3.52 1.93
CA PHE A 67 -3.48 4.27 2.80
C PHE A 67 -4.75 3.47 3.09
N ILE A 68 -5.04 3.25 4.38
CA ILE A 68 -6.22 2.54 4.84
C ILE A 68 -7.30 3.56 5.19
N THR A 69 -8.43 3.51 4.48
CA THR A 69 -9.55 4.46 4.64
C THR A 69 -10.73 3.90 5.41
N ALA A 70 -10.84 2.59 5.54
CA ALA A 70 -11.87 1.93 6.33
C ALA A 70 -11.39 0.59 6.85
N GLY A 71 -11.96 0.12 7.94
CA GLY A 71 -11.62 -1.17 8.55
C GLY A 71 -10.31 -1.14 9.33
N ARG A 72 -9.76 -2.32 9.56
CA ARG A 72 -8.49 -2.52 10.26
C ARG A 72 -7.80 -3.78 9.76
N GLY A 73 -6.55 -3.94 10.15
CA GLY A 73 -5.76 -5.11 9.81
C GLY A 73 -4.42 -5.11 10.52
N GLU A 74 -3.45 -5.76 9.92
CA GLU A 74 -2.10 -5.84 10.44
C GLU A 74 -1.06 -5.66 9.33
N PHE A 75 0.03 -5.06 9.71
CA PHE A 75 1.23 -4.88 8.90
C PHE A 75 2.43 -5.41 9.65
N GLU A 76 3.36 -6.00 8.94
CA GLU A 76 4.63 -6.45 9.49
C GLU A 76 5.73 -6.19 8.48
N SER A 77 6.83 -5.65 8.94
CA SER A 77 8.06 -5.54 8.16
C SER A 77 9.26 -5.93 8.99
N ARG A 78 10.38 -6.17 8.33
CA ARG A 78 11.63 -6.48 9.02
C ARG A 78 12.10 -5.32 9.91
N ALA A 79 11.73 -4.08 9.55
CA ALA A 79 12.14 -2.90 10.28
C ALA A 79 11.22 -2.56 11.47
N THR A 80 9.90 -2.75 11.31
CA THR A 80 8.93 -2.31 12.32
C THR A 80 8.40 -3.41 13.22
N GLY A 81 8.62 -4.69 12.85
CA GLY A 81 7.89 -5.80 13.42
C GLY A 81 6.40 -5.72 13.09
N ARG A 82 5.59 -6.44 13.86
CA ARG A 82 4.13 -6.52 13.64
C ARG A 82 3.41 -5.35 14.29
N ARG A 83 2.50 -4.74 13.54
CA ARG A 83 1.70 -3.58 13.96
C ARG A 83 0.24 -3.76 13.57
N THR A 84 -0.66 -3.31 14.44
CA THR A 84 -2.08 -3.14 14.09
C THR A 84 -2.24 -1.87 13.26
N VAL A 85 -3.00 -1.98 12.18
CA VAL A 85 -3.31 -0.89 11.24
C VAL A 85 -4.81 -0.63 11.28
N ARG A 86 -5.21 0.63 11.27
CA ARG A 86 -6.62 1.05 11.27
C ARG A 86 -6.87 2.14 10.22
N ALA A 87 -8.13 2.43 9.99
CA ALA A 87 -8.52 3.55 9.12
C ALA A 87 -7.78 4.85 9.51
N GLY A 88 -7.35 5.61 8.51
CA GLY A 88 -6.53 6.80 8.67
C GLY A 88 -5.02 6.54 8.74
N THR A 89 -4.56 5.30 8.61
CA THR A 89 -3.13 4.98 8.61
C THR A 89 -2.58 5.03 7.18
N ALA A 90 -1.47 5.74 7.01
CA ALA A 90 -0.62 5.66 5.82
C ALA A 90 0.64 4.87 6.15
N LEU A 91 0.96 3.89 5.33
CA LEU A 91 2.15 3.05 5.44
C LEU A 91 3.10 3.39 4.28
N ILE A 92 4.38 3.58 4.58
CA ILE A 92 5.42 3.78 3.58
C ILE A 92 6.24 2.51 3.50
N ILE A 93 6.18 1.84 2.36
CA ILE A 93 6.88 0.58 2.10
C ILE A 93 8.04 0.90 1.16
N LEU A 94 9.26 0.82 1.68
CA LEU A 94 10.47 1.14 0.93
C LEU A 94 10.93 -0.03 0.04
N PRO A 95 11.65 0.26 -1.04
CA PRO A 95 12.28 -0.77 -1.88
C PRO A 95 13.18 -1.68 -1.05
N ALA A 96 13.22 -2.96 -1.43
CA ALA A 96 14.04 -4.00 -0.83
C ALA A 96 13.76 -4.33 0.65
N VAL A 97 12.69 -3.82 1.22
CA VAL A 97 12.28 -4.15 2.59
C VAL A 97 11.20 -5.23 2.56
N TRP A 98 11.48 -6.35 3.22
CA TRP A 98 10.49 -7.41 3.37
C TRP A 98 9.33 -6.94 4.23
N HIS A 99 8.10 -7.21 3.77
CA HIS A 99 6.88 -6.84 4.45
C HIS A 99 5.73 -7.79 4.11
N ARG A 100 4.70 -7.74 4.93
CA ARG A 100 3.39 -8.33 4.68
C ARG A 100 2.30 -7.53 5.37
N TYR A 101 1.10 -7.59 4.86
CA TYR A 101 -0.07 -6.97 5.47
C TYR A 101 -1.34 -7.70 5.03
N ARG A 102 -2.38 -7.55 5.80
CA ARG A 102 -3.71 -8.09 5.49
C ARG A 102 -4.80 -7.42 6.32
N PRO A 103 -6.05 -7.38 5.83
CA PRO A 103 -7.20 -6.98 6.64
C PRO A 103 -7.46 -7.96 7.77
N ASP A 104 -8.07 -7.46 8.85
CA ASP A 104 -8.66 -8.29 9.89
C ASP A 104 -9.86 -9.05 9.28
N PRO A 105 -9.91 -10.39 9.39
CA PRO A 105 -11.02 -11.17 8.85
C PRO A 105 -12.39 -10.77 9.39
N ALA A 106 -12.46 -10.18 10.58
CA ALA A 106 -13.73 -9.76 11.19
C ALA A 106 -14.28 -8.46 10.59
N THR A 107 -13.43 -7.59 10.04
CA THR A 107 -13.85 -6.27 9.57
C THR A 107 -13.62 -6.04 8.07
N GLY A 108 -12.64 -6.73 7.49
CA GLY A 108 -12.11 -6.30 6.21
C GLY A 108 -11.43 -4.93 6.29
N TRP A 109 -11.09 -4.34 5.15
CA TRP A 109 -10.62 -2.98 5.04
C TRP A 109 -10.80 -2.39 3.64
N VAL A 110 -10.58 -1.09 3.51
CA VAL A 110 -10.42 -0.41 2.23
C VAL A 110 -9.04 0.22 2.19
N GLU A 111 -8.26 -0.16 1.20
CA GLU A 111 -6.92 0.35 0.95
C GLU A 111 -6.85 1.11 -0.36
N HIS A 112 -6.02 2.15 -0.38
CA HIS A 112 -5.59 2.87 -1.57
C HIS A 112 -4.07 2.82 -1.60
N TRP A 113 -3.50 2.65 -2.77
CA TRP A 113 -2.06 2.57 -2.89
C TRP A 113 -1.54 3.21 -4.16
N VAL A 114 -0.32 3.71 -4.07
CA VAL A 114 0.45 4.24 -5.19
C VAL A 114 1.86 3.69 -5.11
N GLU A 115 2.39 3.28 -6.25
CA GLU A 115 3.76 2.82 -6.39
C GLU A 115 4.60 3.87 -7.10
N LEU A 116 5.77 4.16 -6.54
CA LEU A 116 6.66 5.23 -6.97
C LEU A 116 8.05 4.67 -7.24
N ARG A 117 8.67 5.13 -8.32
CA ARG A 117 10.07 4.84 -8.67
C ARG A 117 10.81 6.10 -9.07
N GLY A 118 12.13 6.04 -9.04
CA GLY A 118 12.98 7.11 -9.54
C GLY A 118 13.97 7.66 -8.51
N ALA A 119 14.83 8.54 -8.99
CA ALA A 119 15.94 9.12 -8.21
C ALA A 119 15.46 9.90 -6.98
N VAL A 120 14.28 10.52 -7.05
CA VAL A 120 13.69 11.26 -5.92
C VAL A 120 13.45 10.35 -4.72
N VAL A 121 12.89 9.15 -4.93
CA VAL A 121 12.67 8.17 -3.85
C VAL A 121 13.99 7.80 -3.19
N GLU A 122 15.01 7.53 -3.98
CA GLU A 122 16.33 7.15 -3.48
C GLU A 122 17.03 8.31 -2.75
N ASN A 123 16.90 9.52 -3.25
CA ASN A 123 17.45 10.72 -2.60
C ASN A 123 16.79 10.97 -1.24
N LEU A 124 15.48 10.85 -1.15
CA LEU A 124 14.74 10.99 0.11
C LEU A 124 15.11 9.89 1.12
N ARG A 125 15.34 8.67 0.63
CA ARG A 125 15.81 7.56 1.47
C ARG A 125 17.22 7.82 2.01
N ARG A 126 18.15 8.24 1.18
CA ARG A 126 19.52 8.60 1.59
C ARG A 126 19.58 9.78 2.55
N ALA A 127 18.69 10.74 2.39
CA ALA A 127 18.56 11.89 3.28
C ALA A 127 17.88 11.55 4.62
N GLY A 128 17.43 10.31 4.83
CA GLY A 128 16.72 9.89 6.04
C GLY A 128 15.32 10.50 6.18
N ILE A 129 14.77 11.05 5.09
CA ILE A 129 13.40 11.58 5.07
C ILE A 129 12.39 10.44 4.92
N LEU A 130 12.72 9.45 4.08
CA LEU A 130 11.97 8.21 4.00
C LEU A 130 12.73 7.10 4.73
N THR A 131 12.16 6.56 5.79
CA THR A 131 12.73 5.45 6.55
C THR A 131 11.77 4.26 6.60
N PRO A 132 12.28 3.03 6.77
CA PRO A 132 11.42 1.83 6.80
C PRO A 132 10.45 1.79 7.98
N GLU A 133 10.70 2.58 9.01
CA GLU A 133 9.87 2.66 10.22
C GLU A 133 8.72 3.65 10.09
N GLN A 134 8.68 4.42 9.00
CA GLN A 134 7.67 5.47 8.86
C GLN A 134 6.30 4.87 8.55
N TRP A 135 5.40 5.26 9.38
CA TRP A 135 3.97 5.17 9.16
C TRP A 135 3.32 6.39 9.81
N ALA A 136 2.24 6.86 9.26
CA ALA A 136 1.56 8.04 9.77
C ALA A 136 0.09 7.70 10.05
N GLN A 137 -0.38 8.09 11.22
CA GLN A 137 -1.79 8.16 11.53
C GLN A 137 -2.25 9.56 11.13
N LEU A 138 -3.09 9.67 10.11
CA LEU A 138 -3.60 10.96 9.67
C LEU A 138 -4.59 11.53 10.70
N PRO A 139 -4.62 12.86 10.88
CA PRO A 139 -5.63 13.53 11.69
C PRO A 139 -7.05 13.19 11.26
N GLU A 140 -8.00 13.28 12.20
CA GLU A 140 -9.41 12.94 11.93
C GLU A 140 -10.03 13.80 10.82
N ASP A 141 -9.65 15.05 10.73
CA ASP A 141 -10.13 16.03 9.75
C ASP A 141 -9.70 15.70 8.30
N VAL A 142 -8.62 14.95 8.13
CA VAL A 142 -8.14 14.50 6.81
C VAL A 142 -8.84 13.21 6.34
N LYS A 143 -9.54 12.52 7.24
CA LYS A 143 -10.23 11.26 6.94
C LYS A 143 -11.56 11.44 6.18
N THR A 144 -12.03 12.66 5.98
CA THR A 144 -13.39 12.99 5.49
C THR A 144 -13.37 13.55 4.06
N VAL A 145 -12.47 13.11 3.19
CA VAL A 145 -12.50 13.50 1.76
C VAL A 145 -13.03 12.38 0.90
#